data_4554c8646d1a1c96dcac60360666e6fd
#
_entry.id   4554c8646d1a1c96dcac60360666e6fd
#
_cell.length_a   1.000
_cell.length_b   1.000
_cell.length_c   1.000
_cell.angle_alpha   90.00
_cell.angle_beta   90.00
_cell.angle_gamma   90.00
#
_symmetry.space_group_name_H-M   'P 1'
#
loop_
_entity.id
_entity.type
_entity.pdbx_description
1 polymer ?
#
loop_
_entity_poly.entity_id
_entity_poly.type
_entity_poly.pdbx_seq_one_letter_code
_entity_poly.pdbx_strand_id
1 'polypeptide(L)'
;GLQRDKMKLGILKEPEGEMRVPIVPNSIPKLVKAGLEVIVENGAGDLANHSDSEYESKGAKIVTRGDVLNCEALISINPPNLDDIREGCILMCVADPFRNPDVVNKSISRGITLISMDMIPRRLSRAQSMDVNSSQDNLSGYKAVLLGASHVPKGIPMMTTSAGTVKPAKFVVMGRG
;
A
#
# COMPACT_ATOMS: atom_id res chain seq x y z
N GLY A 1 5.93 29.56 -0.35
CA GLY A 1 5.81 28.46 0.59
C GLY A 1 6.57 27.25 0.10
N LEU A 2 7.26 26.61 1.03
CA LEU A 2 7.96 25.38 0.71
C LEU A 2 6.93 24.34 0.27
N GLN A 3 6.99 23.94 -1.00
CA GLN A 3 6.23 22.80 -1.47
C GLN A 3 6.85 21.55 -0.82
N ARG A 4 6.07 20.90 0.01
CA ARG A 4 6.46 19.58 0.48
C ARG A 4 6.41 18.63 -0.72
N ASP A 5 7.49 17.91 -0.90
CA ASP A 5 7.48 16.83 -1.88
C ASP A 5 6.35 15.85 -1.52
N LYS A 6 5.57 15.51 -2.53
CA LYS A 6 4.50 14.53 -2.34
C LYS A 6 5.10 13.17 -2.05
N MET A 7 4.50 12.46 -1.13
CA MET A 7 4.88 11.08 -0.87
C MET A 7 4.60 10.22 -2.11
N LYS A 8 5.57 9.41 -2.48
CA LYS A 8 5.44 8.50 -3.62
C LYS A 8 4.94 7.15 -3.16
N LEU A 9 3.80 6.75 -3.73
CA LEU A 9 3.24 5.42 -3.54
C LEU A 9 3.51 4.58 -4.77
N GLY A 10 4.22 3.48 -4.59
CA GLY A 10 4.53 2.55 -5.67
C GLY A 10 3.57 1.36 -5.68
N ILE A 11 3.02 1.07 -6.85
CA ILE A 11 2.20 -0.11 -7.07
C ILE A 11 3.06 -1.13 -7.82
N LEU A 12 3.36 -2.24 -7.14
CA LEU A 12 4.18 -3.30 -7.69
C LEU A 12 3.35 -4.24 -8.57
N LYS A 13 3.97 -4.74 -9.62
CA LYS A 13 3.39 -5.83 -10.42
C LYS A 13 3.37 -7.10 -9.58
N GLU A 14 2.23 -7.79 -9.62
CA GLU A 14 2.04 -9.03 -8.89
C GLU A 14 2.77 -10.20 -9.56
N PRO A 15 3.02 -11.29 -8.80
CA PRO A 15 3.56 -12.49 -9.40
C PRO A 15 2.63 -13.06 -10.47
N GLU A 16 3.21 -13.84 -11.37
CA GLU A 16 2.45 -14.53 -12.40
C GLU A 16 1.34 -15.37 -11.77
N GLY A 17 0.15 -15.27 -12.36
CA GLY A 17 -1.04 -15.96 -11.85
C GLY A 17 -1.91 -15.11 -10.93
N GLU A 18 -1.43 -14.00 -10.40
CA GLU A 18 -2.28 -13.09 -9.63
C GLU A 18 -3.01 -12.16 -10.59
N MET A 19 -4.32 -12.25 -10.62
CA MET A 19 -5.17 -11.47 -11.53
C MET A 19 -5.76 -10.22 -10.89
N ARG A 20 -5.45 -9.98 -9.63
CA ARG A 20 -5.96 -8.81 -8.90
C ARG A 20 -4.90 -7.72 -8.83
N VAL A 21 -5.36 -6.50 -8.68
CA VAL A 21 -4.50 -5.35 -8.37
C VAL A 21 -4.95 -4.72 -7.06
N PRO A 22 -4.04 -4.15 -6.28
CA PRO A 22 -4.43 -3.53 -5.02
C PRO A 22 -5.20 -2.23 -5.22
N ILE A 23 -4.95 -1.54 -6.30
CA ILE A 23 -5.58 -0.26 -6.65
C ILE A 23 -5.93 -0.27 -8.13
N VAL A 24 -7.22 -0.09 -8.43
CA VAL A 24 -7.69 0.02 -9.81
C VAL A 24 -7.49 1.46 -10.32
N PRO A 25 -7.41 1.67 -11.65
CA PRO A 25 -7.19 3.02 -12.20
C PRO A 25 -8.18 4.06 -11.70
N ASN A 26 -9.45 3.70 -11.54
CA ASN A 26 -10.47 4.64 -11.09
C ASN A 26 -10.25 5.17 -9.67
N SER A 27 -9.44 4.50 -8.87
CA SER A 27 -9.10 4.95 -7.52
C SER A 27 -7.91 5.90 -7.48
N ILE A 28 -7.15 6.01 -8.56
CA ILE A 28 -5.96 6.86 -8.62
C ILE A 28 -6.28 8.33 -8.34
N PRO A 29 -7.34 8.94 -8.94
CA PRO A 29 -7.61 10.35 -8.68
C PRO A 29 -7.82 10.69 -7.21
N LYS A 30 -8.41 9.81 -6.43
CA LYS A 30 -8.60 10.02 -4.99
C LYS A 30 -7.28 10.03 -4.23
N LEU A 31 -6.35 9.17 -4.64
CA LEU A 31 -5.01 9.13 -4.04
C LEU A 31 -4.22 10.39 -4.38
N VAL A 32 -4.28 10.83 -5.62
CA VAL A 32 -3.64 12.08 -6.05
C VAL A 32 -4.23 13.26 -5.29
N LYS A 33 -5.54 13.30 -5.13
CA LYS A 33 -6.22 14.35 -4.37
C LYS A 33 -5.82 14.33 -2.90
N ALA A 34 -5.53 13.16 -2.36
CA ALA A 34 -5.06 13.01 -0.98
C ALA A 34 -3.59 13.43 -0.79
N GLY A 35 -2.89 13.81 -1.85
CA GLY A 35 -1.53 14.32 -1.79
C GLY A 35 -0.46 13.30 -2.13
N LEU A 36 -0.82 12.17 -2.73
CA LEU A 36 0.13 11.15 -3.13
C LEU A 36 0.54 11.31 -4.60
N GLU A 37 1.79 10.99 -4.89
CA GLU A 37 2.24 10.74 -6.24
C GLU A 37 2.22 9.24 -6.47
N VAL A 38 1.42 8.78 -7.42
CA VAL A 38 1.20 7.34 -7.65
C VAL A 38 2.10 6.88 -8.79
N ILE A 39 2.95 5.91 -8.47
CA ILE A 39 3.96 5.37 -9.38
C ILE A 39 3.64 3.89 -9.60
N VAL A 40 3.39 3.50 -10.84
CA VAL A 40 2.94 2.15 -11.17
C VAL A 40 3.99 1.43 -12.00
N GLU A 41 4.30 0.21 -11.60
CA GLU A 41 5.19 -0.65 -12.40
C GLU A 41 4.53 -0.97 -13.75
N ASN A 42 5.30 -0.84 -14.82
CA ASN A 42 4.79 -1.16 -16.14
C ASN A 42 4.24 -2.59 -16.18
N GLY A 43 3.06 -2.75 -16.73
CA GLY A 43 2.37 -4.04 -16.82
C GLY A 43 1.65 -4.47 -15.54
N ALA A 44 1.67 -3.67 -14.48
CA ALA A 44 1.08 -4.07 -13.19
C ALA A 44 -0.39 -4.44 -13.28
N GLY A 45 -1.15 -3.83 -14.17
CA GLY A 45 -2.58 -4.09 -14.32
C GLY A 45 -2.96 -5.06 -15.42
N ASP A 46 -1.98 -5.59 -16.16
CA ASP A 46 -2.27 -6.36 -17.37
C ASP A 46 -3.17 -7.57 -17.12
N LEU A 47 -2.89 -8.35 -16.10
CA LEU A 47 -3.68 -9.54 -15.77
C LEU A 47 -5.05 -9.20 -15.19
N ALA A 48 -5.25 -7.97 -14.75
CA ALA A 48 -6.53 -7.48 -14.27
C ALA A 48 -7.29 -6.69 -15.34
N ASN A 49 -6.84 -6.75 -16.59
CA ASN A 49 -7.42 -6.02 -17.73
C ASN A 49 -7.37 -4.49 -17.55
N HIS A 50 -6.34 -4.00 -16.90
CA HIS A 50 -6.07 -2.56 -16.77
C HIS A 50 -4.74 -2.25 -17.44
N SER A 51 -4.77 -1.49 -18.51
CA SER A 51 -3.56 -1.11 -19.24
C SER A 51 -2.78 -0.02 -18.50
N ASP A 52 -1.50 0.09 -18.82
CA ASP A 52 -0.67 1.19 -18.34
C ASP A 52 -1.30 2.54 -18.69
N SER A 53 -1.86 2.65 -19.90
CA SER A 53 -2.52 3.88 -20.36
C SER A 53 -3.71 4.28 -19.50
N GLU A 54 -4.46 3.31 -19.00
CA GLU A 54 -5.56 3.60 -18.07
C GLU A 54 -5.07 4.23 -16.79
N TYR A 55 -4.00 3.68 -16.21
CA TYR A 55 -3.39 4.26 -15.01
C TYR A 55 -2.87 5.67 -15.28
N GLU A 56 -2.17 5.87 -16.39
CA GLU A 56 -1.66 7.19 -16.76
C GLU A 56 -2.78 8.21 -16.95
N SER A 57 -3.86 7.81 -17.58
CA SER A 57 -5.02 8.70 -17.83
C SER A 57 -5.67 9.17 -16.53
N LYS A 58 -5.48 8.43 -15.43
CA LYS A 58 -6.02 8.77 -14.12
C LYS A 58 -5.03 9.54 -13.23
N GLY A 59 -3.81 9.74 -13.69
CA GLY A 59 -2.83 10.55 -12.98
C GLY A 59 -1.65 9.80 -12.41
N ALA A 60 -1.51 8.52 -12.70
CA ALA A 60 -0.34 7.75 -12.29
C ALA A 60 0.80 7.89 -13.29
N LYS A 61 2.02 7.61 -12.85
CA LYS A 61 3.19 7.48 -13.72
C LYS A 61 3.54 6.02 -13.86
N ILE A 62 3.84 5.60 -15.07
CA ILE A 62 4.28 4.23 -15.37
C ILE A 62 5.80 4.23 -15.45
N VAL A 63 6.43 3.37 -14.66
CA VAL A 63 7.89 3.30 -14.57
C VAL A 63 8.36 1.84 -14.51
N THR A 64 9.65 1.63 -14.46
CA THR A 64 10.22 0.30 -14.28
C THR A 64 10.10 -0.14 -12.82
N ARG A 65 10.24 -1.45 -12.57
CA ARG A 65 10.23 -1.99 -11.22
C ARG A 65 11.29 -1.35 -10.34
N GLY A 66 12.50 -1.13 -10.87
CA GLY A 66 13.56 -0.49 -10.10
C GLY A 66 13.17 0.90 -9.58
N ASP A 67 12.48 1.66 -10.41
CA ASP A 67 12.03 2.99 -10.02
C ASP A 67 10.88 2.92 -9.01
N VAL A 68 9.97 1.95 -9.15
CA VAL A 68 8.89 1.73 -8.17
C VAL A 68 9.50 1.41 -6.81
N LEU A 69 10.51 0.56 -6.76
CA LEU A 69 11.14 0.14 -5.50
C LEU A 69 11.81 1.30 -4.74
N ASN A 70 12.05 2.43 -5.39
CA ASN A 70 12.59 3.63 -4.74
C ASN A 70 11.52 4.45 -4.02
N CYS A 71 10.25 4.10 -4.15
CA CYS A 71 9.17 4.81 -3.48
C CYS A 71 9.22 4.60 -1.97
N GLU A 72 8.75 5.60 -1.23
CA GLU A 72 8.71 5.57 0.24
C GLU A 72 7.69 4.56 0.75
N ALA A 73 6.62 4.38 0.00
CA ALA A 73 5.58 3.40 0.31
C ALA A 73 5.30 2.54 -0.92
N LEU A 74 5.08 1.27 -0.67
CA LEU A 74 4.77 0.28 -1.69
C LEU A 74 3.49 -0.45 -1.34
N ILE A 75 2.72 -0.81 -2.35
CA ILE A 75 1.52 -1.61 -2.17
C ILE A 75 1.47 -2.75 -3.19
N SER A 76 1.09 -3.91 -2.72
CA SER A 76 0.86 -5.10 -3.53
C SER A 76 -0.18 -5.98 -2.87
N ILE A 77 -0.73 -6.93 -3.59
CA ILE A 77 -1.60 -7.96 -2.98
C ILE A 77 -0.71 -8.97 -2.25
N ASN A 78 0.17 -9.62 -3.00
CA ASN A 78 1.08 -10.61 -2.43
C ASN A 78 2.34 -9.95 -1.90
N PRO A 79 2.92 -10.46 -0.80
CA PRO A 79 4.20 -9.97 -0.35
C PRO A 79 5.26 -10.11 -1.45
N PRO A 80 5.94 -9.02 -1.81
CA PRO A 80 7.06 -9.10 -2.75
C PRO A 80 8.27 -9.74 -2.10
N ASN A 81 9.33 -9.97 -2.88
CA ASN A 81 10.60 -10.38 -2.32
C ASN A 81 11.14 -9.24 -1.44
N LEU A 82 11.18 -9.47 -0.14
CA LEU A 82 11.58 -8.45 0.83
C LEU A 82 13.05 -8.06 0.71
N ASP A 83 13.88 -8.89 0.08
CA ASP A 83 15.26 -8.54 -0.18
C ASP A 83 15.40 -7.37 -1.16
N ASP A 84 14.41 -7.14 -1.99
CA ASP A 84 14.38 -6.04 -2.94
C ASP A 84 13.91 -4.71 -2.31
N ILE A 85 13.34 -4.78 -1.10
CA ILE A 85 12.74 -3.62 -0.44
C ILE A 85 13.78 -2.92 0.42
N ARG A 86 13.88 -1.61 0.28
CA ARG A 86 14.84 -0.82 1.05
C ARG A 86 14.42 -0.64 2.49
N GLU A 87 15.41 -0.43 3.36
CA GLU A 87 15.17 -0.06 4.75
C GLU A 87 14.38 1.25 4.83
N GLY A 88 13.45 1.31 5.78
CA GLY A 88 12.61 2.49 5.98
C GLY A 88 11.39 2.56 5.10
N CYS A 89 11.25 1.64 4.14
CA CYS A 89 10.07 1.58 3.29
C CYS A 89 8.85 1.13 4.07
N ILE A 90 7.69 1.67 3.69
CA ILE A 90 6.38 1.20 4.17
C ILE A 90 5.86 0.25 3.11
N LEU A 91 5.64 -1.00 3.51
CA LEU A 91 5.09 -2.01 2.61
C LEU A 91 3.69 -2.40 3.05
N MET A 92 2.73 -2.21 2.16
CA MET A 92 1.33 -2.59 2.36
C MET A 92 1.02 -3.78 1.47
N CYS A 93 0.64 -4.89 2.07
CA CYS A 93 0.28 -6.10 1.32
C CYS A 93 -0.59 -7.01 2.17
N VAL A 94 -1.14 -8.04 1.57
CA VAL A 94 -1.85 -9.10 2.29
C VAL A 94 -0.81 -10.09 2.79
N ALA A 95 -0.29 -9.83 3.97
CA ALA A 95 0.83 -10.58 4.52
C ALA A 95 0.42 -11.89 5.19
N ASP A 96 -0.82 -11.99 5.66
CA ASP A 96 -1.33 -13.13 6.42
C ASP A 96 -0.33 -13.55 7.52
N PRO A 97 -0.07 -12.66 8.49
CA PRO A 97 1.08 -12.79 9.38
C PRO A 97 1.04 -14.02 10.28
N PHE A 98 -0.14 -14.55 10.57
CA PHE A 98 -0.27 -15.74 11.40
C PHE A 98 0.14 -17.02 10.65
N ARG A 99 -0.08 -17.05 9.34
CA ARG A 99 0.34 -18.17 8.50
C ARG A 99 1.74 -17.98 7.92
N ASN A 100 2.19 -16.74 7.80
CA ASN A 100 3.48 -16.37 7.21
C ASN A 100 4.31 -15.54 8.17
N PRO A 101 4.70 -16.09 9.34
CA PRO A 101 5.48 -15.32 10.31
C PRO A 101 6.84 -14.87 9.75
N ASP A 102 7.36 -15.58 8.75
CA ASP A 102 8.64 -15.23 8.12
C ASP A 102 8.60 -13.86 7.44
N VAL A 103 7.47 -13.49 6.86
CA VAL A 103 7.30 -12.16 6.25
C VAL A 103 7.42 -11.08 7.31
N VAL A 104 6.79 -11.26 8.46
CA VAL A 104 6.87 -10.33 9.57
C VAL A 104 8.31 -10.23 10.09
N ASN A 105 8.92 -11.36 10.36
CA ASN A 105 10.27 -11.41 10.91
C ASN A 105 11.29 -10.78 9.95
N LYS A 106 11.17 -11.07 8.68
CA LYS A 106 12.06 -10.50 7.67
C LYS A 106 11.85 -9.01 7.51
N SER A 107 10.61 -8.53 7.57
CA SER A 107 10.32 -7.10 7.56
C SER A 107 11.00 -6.39 8.73
N ILE A 108 10.91 -6.96 9.92
CA ILE A 108 11.57 -6.41 11.11
C ILE A 108 13.08 -6.37 10.92
N SER A 109 13.68 -7.48 10.49
CA SER A 109 15.14 -7.56 10.33
C SER A 109 15.68 -6.60 9.28
N ARG A 110 14.88 -6.32 8.26
CA ARG A 110 15.28 -5.42 7.16
C ARG A 110 14.89 -3.96 7.39
N GLY A 111 14.28 -3.63 8.52
CA GLY A 111 13.86 -2.25 8.81
C GLY A 111 12.70 -1.77 7.96
N ILE A 112 11.86 -2.67 7.50
CA ILE A 112 10.65 -2.38 6.72
C ILE A 112 9.46 -2.26 7.67
N THR A 113 8.63 -1.25 7.46
CA THR A 113 7.35 -1.14 8.16
C THR A 113 6.30 -1.88 7.35
N LEU A 114 5.80 -2.97 7.90
CA LEU A 114 4.78 -3.79 7.24
C LEU A 114 3.40 -3.42 7.73
N ILE A 115 2.51 -3.09 6.79
CA ILE A 115 1.09 -2.93 7.07
C ILE A 115 0.36 -4.08 6.38
N SER A 116 -0.20 -4.98 7.17
CA SER A 116 -0.94 -6.12 6.63
C SER A 116 -2.38 -5.73 6.39
N MET A 117 -2.77 -5.66 5.11
CA MET A 117 -4.07 -5.17 4.71
C MET A 117 -5.22 -6.08 5.14
N ASP A 118 -4.96 -7.36 5.25
CA ASP A 118 -5.95 -8.35 5.72
C ASP A 118 -6.30 -8.17 7.19
N MET A 119 -5.49 -7.41 7.93
CA MET A 119 -5.71 -7.14 9.35
C MET A 119 -6.42 -5.83 9.61
N ILE A 120 -6.75 -5.07 8.57
CA ILE A 120 -7.43 -3.78 8.71
C ILE A 120 -8.90 -4.00 9.02
N PRO A 121 -9.43 -3.42 10.12
CA PRO A 121 -10.84 -3.61 10.47
C PRO A 121 -11.78 -2.95 9.46
N ARG A 122 -12.88 -3.61 9.18
CA ARG A 122 -13.93 -3.05 8.30
C ARG A 122 -14.49 -1.73 8.83
N ARG A 123 -14.47 -1.51 10.12
CA ARG A 123 -14.93 -0.25 10.73
C ARG A 123 -14.14 0.95 10.27
N LEU A 124 -12.84 0.80 10.14
CA LEU A 124 -11.99 1.88 9.63
C LEU A 124 -12.37 2.24 8.21
N SER A 125 -12.89 1.28 7.49
CA SER A 125 -13.41 1.50 6.15
C SER A 125 -14.50 2.53 6.08
N ARG A 126 -15.46 2.42 6.95
CA ARG A 126 -16.61 3.32 6.97
C ARG A 126 -16.19 4.72 7.39
N ALA A 127 -15.30 4.81 8.37
CA ALA A 127 -14.80 6.08 8.86
C ALA A 127 -14.09 6.89 7.78
N GLN A 128 -13.54 6.24 6.79
CA GLN A 128 -12.86 6.91 5.68
C GLN A 128 -13.81 7.34 4.57
N SER A 129 -15.08 7.07 4.69
CA SER A 129 -16.13 7.46 3.72
C SER A 129 -15.78 7.11 2.28
N MET A 130 -15.12 5.99 2.09
CA MET A 130 -14.74 5.59 0.76
C MET A 130 -15.88 4.82 0.13
N ASP A 131 -16.41 5.41 -0.92
CA ASP A 131 -17.43 4.75 -1.71
C ASP A 131 -16.82 3.53 -2.39
N VAL A 132 -17.38 2.39 -2.07
CA VAL A 132 -16.73 1.17 -2.40
C VAL A 132 -17.68 0.22 -3.05
N ASN A 133 -17.86 0.47 -4.30
CA ASN A 133 -18.40 -0.52 -5.22
C ASN A 133 -17.29 -1.37 -5.83
N SER A 134 -16.08 -1.27 -5.30
CA SER A 134 -14.95 -2.08 -5.73
C SER A 134 -14.89 -3.37 -4.94
N SER A 135 -14.13 -4.33 -5.43
CA SER A 135 -13.91 -5.58 -4.71
C SER A 135 -13.34 -5.30 -3.32
N GLN A 136 -13.59 -6.20 -2.38
CA GLN A 136 -13.09 -6.06 -1.00
C GLN A 136 -11.58 -5.88 -0.94
N ASP A 137 -10.85 -6.51 -1.84
CA ASP A 137 -9.39 -6.42 -1.89
C ASP A 137 -8.93 -5.01 -2.21
N ASN A 138 -9.53 -4.39 -3.22
CA ASN A 138 -9.23 -3.01 -3.58
C ASN A 138 -9.54 -2.05 -2.46
N LEU A 139 -10.61 -2.32 -1.73
CA LEU A 139 -11.01 -1.50 -0.60
C LEU A 139 -9.98 -1.53 0.52
N SER A 140 -9.54 -2.72 0.90
CA SER A 140 -8.56 -2.88 1.97
C SER A 140 -7.24 -2.18 1.61
N GLY A 141 -6.78 -2.34 0.37
CA GLY A 141 -5.59 -1.66 -0.10
C GLY A 141 -5.69 -0.15 -0.04
N TYR A 142 -6.79 0.38 -0.51
CA TYR A 142 -7.04 1.82 -0.51
C TYR A 142 -7.03 2.40 0.91
N LYS A 143 -7.62 1.70 1.87
CA LYS A 143 -7.62 2.14 3.26
C LYS A 143 -6.26 2.11 3.91
N ALA A 144 -5.51 1.06 3.65
CA ALA A 144 -4.16 0.95 4.16
C ALA A 144 -3.32 2.13 3.66
N VAL A 145 -3.47 2.47 2.39
CA VAL A 145 -2.80 3.62 1.79
C VAL A 145 -3.18 4.92 2.48
N LEU A 146 -4.47 5.17 2.68
CA LEU A 146 -4.93 6.39 3.32
C LEU A 146 -4.45 6.50 4.77
N LEU A 147 -4.50 5.41 5.51
CA LEU A 147 -3.99 5.37 6.88
C LEU A 147 -2.49 5.61 6.92
N GLY A 148 -1.74 4.95 6.04
CA GLY A 148 -0.31 5.15 5.93
C GLY A 148 0.04 6.58 5.56
N ALA A 149 -0.63 7.14 4.56
CA ALA A 149 -0.41 8.50 4.10
C ALA A 149 -0.70 9.54 5.19
N SER A 150 -1.70 9.30 6.02
CA SER A 150 -2.06 10.21 7.10
C SER A 150 -0.97 10.34 8.17
N HIS A 151 -0.14 9.33 8.30
CA HIS A 151 0.84 9.25 9.38
C HIS A 151 2.28 9.48 8.94
N VAL A 152 2.59 9.29 7.68
CA VAL A 152 3.96 9.31 7.17
C VAL A 152 4.71 10.65 7.36
N PRO A 153 4.10 11.82 7.21
CA PRO A 153 4.86 13.08 7.39
C PRO A 153 5.48 13.24 8.76
N LYS A 154 5.05 12.46 9.73
CA LYS A 154 5.53 12.52 11.12
C LYS A 154 6.36 11.29 11.52
N GLY A 155 6.85 10.55 10.53
CA GLY A 155 7.33 9.19 10.75
C GLY A 155 6.13 8.26 10.87
N ILE A 156 6.32 7.03 11.32
CA ILE A 156 5.17 6.18 11.56
C ILE A 156 4.85 6.24 13.03
N PRO A 157 3.90 7.09 13.39
CA PRO A 157 3.50 7.22 14.78
C PRO A 157 2.68 6.02 15.19
N MET A 158 2.20 6.06 16.39
CA MET A 158 1.22 5.09 16.83
C MET A 158 -0.02 5.19 15.97
N MET A 159 -0.47 4.06 15.44
CA MET A 159 -1.71 4.00 14.69
C MET A 159 -2.81 3.49 15.59
N THR A 160 -3.92 4.23 15.63
CA THR A 160 -5.07 3.81 16.42
C THR A 160 -5.92 2.87 15.60
N THR A 161 -6.18 1.70 16.13
CA THR A 161 -7.04 0.69 15.52
C THR A 161 -8.22 0.41 16.43
N SER A 162 -9.13 -0.44 16.00
CA SER A 162 -10.22 -0.92 16.85
C SER A 162 -9.73 -1.71 18.07
N ALA A 163 -8.52 -2.23 18.01
CA ALA A 163 -7.89 -2.97 19.11
C ALA A 163 -7.08 -2.08 20.06
N GLY A 164 -6.97 -0.78 19.74
CA GLY A 164 -6.19 0.16 20.51
C GLY A 164 -5.12 0.84 19.70
N THR A 165 -4.07 1.30 20.37
CA THR A 165 -2.97 2.02 19.76
C THR A 165 -1.81 1.07 19.46
N VAL A 166 -1.39 1.06 18.23
CA VAL A 166 -0.22 0.29 17.78
C VAL A 166 1.00 1.21 17.83
N LYS A 167 2.02 0.79 18.59
CA LYS A 167 3.26 1.57 18.71
C LYS A 167 3.99 1.65 17.38
N PRO A 168 4.75 2.74 17.14
CA PRO A 168 5.65 2.78 16.00
C PRO A 168 6.56 1.57 16.05
N ALA A 169 6.57 0.83 14.98
CA ALA A 169 7.34 -0.39 14.90
C ALA A 169 7.81 -0.58 13.47
N LYS A 170 8.65 -1.55 13.28
CA LYS A 170 9.08 -1.92 11.94
C LYS A 170 8.00 -2.66 11.17
N PHE A 171 6.96 -3.09 11.84
CA PHE A 171 5.76 -3.59 11.19
C PHE A 171 4.53 -3.09 11.94
N VAL A 172 3.42 -3.00 11.23
CA VAL A 172 2.12 -2.67 11.81
C VAL A 172 1.14 -3.74 11.35
N VAL A 173 0.52 -4.42 12.33
CA VAL A 173 -0.57 -5.34 12.07
C VAL A 173 -1.83 -4.67 12.58
N MET A 174 -2.69 -4.25 11.67
CA MET A 174 -3.88 -3.49 12.00
C MET A 174 -5.10 -4.39 12.09
N GLY A 175 -5.99 -4.06 13.00
CA GLY A 175 -7.31 -4.68 13.04
C GLY A 175 -7.42 -5.91 13.87
N ARG A 176 -6.49 -6.14 14.70
CA ARG A 176 -6.63 -7.21 15.66
C ARG A 176 -7.58 -6.76 16.78
N GLY A 177 -8.72 -7.36 16.80
CA GLY A 177 -9.68 -7.15 17.88
C GLY A 177 -9.34 -7.95 19.10
#